data_6773487143dbe01b447976e8cfd36632
#
_entry.id   6773487143dbe01b447976e8cfd36632
#
_cell.length_a   1.000
_cell.length_b   1.000
_cell.length_c   1.000
_cell.angle_alpha   90.00
_cell.angle_beta   90.00
_cell.angle_gamma   90.00
#
_symmetry.space_group_name_H-M   'P 1'
#
loop_
_entity.id
_entity.type
_entity.pdbx_description
1 polymer ?
#
loop_
_entity_poly.entity_id
_entity_poly.type
_entity_poly.pdbx_seq_one_letter_code
_entity_poly.pdbx_strand_id
1 'polypeptide(L)'
;MEFQHELIIPNEGLPFKVFLFEGGNGNYVREKHWHTSIEIFAVMEGHLEFFMNKEEYPLKAGEQLIINSNEIHSIHAAERNKTVVLQIPLKQFENYFTAQRFIRFRSQDAEADGKLASLIKKLYKVYTARDTGYEFGTMSLFYEIMYMLVKNYRLTEAHEK
;
A
#
# COMPACT_ATOMS: atom_id res chain seq x y z
N MET A 1 -15.02 -3.33 -20.87
CA MET A 1 -13.63 -3.50 -20.39
C MET A 1 -13.65 -4.45 -19.19
N GLU A 2 -12.97 -5.55 -19.30
CA GLU A 2 -12.90 -6.52 -18.23
C GLU A 2 -11.80 -6.12 -17.24
N PHE A 3 -12.10 -6.20 -15.95
CA PHE A 3 -11.13 -5.96 -14.88
C PHE A 3 -10.75 -7.31 -14.28
N GLN A 4 -9.48 -7.47 -13.98
CA GLN A 4 -8.98 -8.69 -13.37
C GLN A 4 -9.01 -8.60 -11.86
N HIS A 5 -9.46 -9.67 -11.21
CA HIS A 5 -9.31 -9.84 -9.77
C HIS A 5 -7.94 -10.43 -9.49
N GLU A 6 -7.13 -9.73 -8.70
CA GLU A 6 -5.81 -10.19 -8.32
C GLU A 6 -5.88 -10.92 -6.98
N LEU A 7 -5.41 -12.17 -6.94
CA LEU A 7 -5.27 -12.91 -5.69
C LEU A 7 -3.94 -12.55 -5.05
N ILE A 8 -4.01 -11.93 -3.86
CA ILE A 8 -2.83 -11.55 -3.10
C ILE A 8 -2.45 -12.68 -2.14
N ILE A 9 -1.24 -13.23 -2.30
CA ILE A 9 -0.71 -14.28 -1.43
C ILE A 9 0.38 -13.65 -0.56
N PRO A 10 0.24 -13.66 0.78
CA PRO A 10 1.28 -13.12 1.66
C PRO A 10 2.64 -13.80 1.49
N ASN A 11 3.70 -13.11 1.88
CA ASN A 11 5.03 -13.71 1.96
C ASN A 11 5.02 -14.84 2.97
N GLU A 12 5.86 -15.86 2.73
CA GLU A 12 5.95 -17.02 3.62
C GLU A 12 6.21 -16.59 5.07
N GLY A 13 5.39 -17.08 5.98
CA GLY A 13 5.51 -16.78 7.41
C GLY A 13 5.01 -15.41 7.84
N LEU A 14 4.44 -14.60 6.92
CA LEU A 14 3.95 -13.25 7.21
C LEU A 14 2.45 -13.16 6.95
N PRO A 15 1.73 -12.28 7.69
CA PRO A 15 0.31 -12.04 7.44
C PRO A 15 0.04 -10.99 6.35
N PHE A 16 1.06 -10.61 5.59
CA PHE A 16 0.99 -9.59 4.54
C PHE A 16 2.00 -9.91 3.44
N LYS A 17 1.91 -9.19 2.33
CA LYS A 17 2.89 -9.26 1.25
C LYS A 17 3.63 -7.93 1.15
N VAL A 18 4.96 -8.00 1.06
CA VAL A 18 5.79 -6.82 0.80
C VAL A 18 6.79 -7.15 -0.31
N PHE A 19 6.94 -6.24 -1.26
CA PHE A 19 7.88 -6.43 -2.35
C PHE A 19 8.33 -5.09 -2.93
N LEU A 20 9.41 -5.13 -3.71
CA LEU A 20 9.90 -3.97 -4.43
C LEU A 20 9.36 -4.02 -5.86
N PHE A 21 8.72 -2.93 -6.26
CA PHE A 21 8.32 -2.68 -7.63
C PHE A 21 9.38 -1.77 -8.26
N GLU A 22 9.95 -2.21 -9.36
CA GLU A 22 10.90 -1.40 -10.14
C GLU A 22 10.37 -1.25 -11.55
N GLY A 23 9.87 -0.06 -11.88
CA GLY A 23 9.58 0.29 -13.25
C GLY A 23 10.90 0.63 -13.94
N GLY A 24 11.24 -0.07 -15.01
CA GLY A 24 12.44 0.21 -15.77
C GLY A 24 12.11 0.56 -17.20
N ASN A 25 12.97 1.33 -17.87
CA ASN A 25 12.91 1.60 -19.31
C ASN A 25 11.68 2.34 -19.82
N GLY A 26 11.03 3.12 -18.97
CA GLY A 26 10.17 4.17 -19.46
C GLY A 26 8.74 3.84 -19.83
N ASN A 27 8.31 2.57 -19.87
CA ASN A 27 6.96 2.23 -20.32
C ASN A 27 6.31 1.04 -19.61
N TYR A 28 6.42 0.99 -18.28
CA TYR A 28 5.66 -0.01 -17.55
C TYR A 28 4.23 0.48 -17.35
N VAL A 29 3.27 -0.31 -17.82
CA VAL A 29 1.85 -0.06 -17.61
C VAL A 29 1.26 -1.31 -16.98
N ARG A 30 0.68 -1.19 -15.80
CA ARG A 30 -0.12 -2.24 -15.21
C ARG A 30 -1.58 -1.87 -15.45
N GLU A 31 -2.29 -2.74 -16.16
CA GLU A 31 -3.68 -2.51 -16.52
C GLU A 31 -4.59 -2.49 -15.29
N LYS A 32 -5.81 -1.95 -15.49
CA LYS A 32 -6.79 -1.84 -14.42
C LYS A 32 -7.10 -3.20 -13.79
N HIS A 33 -7.02 -3.26 -12.48
CA HIS A 33 -7.29 -4.46 -11.70
C HIS A 33 -7.87 -4.09 -10.33
N TRP A 34 -8.29 -5.09 -9.57
CA TRP A 34 -8.77 -4.90 -8.21
C TRP A 34 -8.40 -6.11 -7.34
N HIS A 35 -8.45 -5.97 -6.02
CA HIS A 35 -8.11 -7.03 -5.08
C HIS A 35 -8.81 -6.82 -3.73
N THR A 36 -8.87 -7.88 -2.91
CA THR A 36 -9.49 -7.87 -1.57
C THR A 36 -8.45 -7.61 -0.49
N SER A 37 -7.61 -6.62 -0.73
CA SER A 37 -6.54 -6.20 0.17
C SER A 37 -6.45 -4.69 0.18
N ILE A 38 -5.87 -4.16 1.24
CA ILE A 38 -5.39 -2.78 1.24
C ILE A 38 -3.99 -2.80 0.67
N GLU A 39 -3.73 -1.93 -0.29
CA GLU A 39 -2.42 -1.85 -0.94
C GLU A 39 -1.84 -0.45 -0.74
N ILE A 40 -0.58 -0.37 -0.34
CA ILE A 40 0.10 0.90 -0.11
C ILE A 40 1.37 0.93 -0.95
N PHE A 41 1.50 1.97 -1.76
CA PHE A 41 2.69 2.21 -2.60
C PHE A 41 3.50 3.33 -1.96
N ALA A 42 4.74 3.03 -1.56
CA ALA A 42 5.66 4.01 -0.97
C ALA A 42 6.85 4.17 -1.92
N VAL A 43 6.93 5.32 -2.59
CA VAL A 43 7.97 5.59 -3.59
C VAL A 43 9.28 5.93 -2.90
N MET A 44 10.34 5.19 -3.21
CA MET A 44 11.68 5.42 -2.69
C MET A 44 12.52 6.28 -3.61
N GLU A 45 12.44 6.03 -4.91
CA GLU A 45 13.20 6.73 -5.95
C GLU A 45 12.33 6.91 -7.18
N GLY A 46 12.49 8.06 -7.86
CA GLY A 46 11.75 8.36 -9.07
C GLY A 46 10.31 8.72 -8.80
N HIS A 47 9.43 8.41 -9.75
CA HIS A 47 8.01 8.71 -9.60
C HIS A 47 7.13 7.75 -10.39
N LEU A 48 5.85 7.70 -10.01
CA LEU A 48 4.81 6.89 -10.62
C LEU A 48 3.57 7.73 -10.86
N GLU A 49 2.78 7.33 -11.84
CA GLU A 49 1.45 7.88 -12.05
C GLU A 49 0.42 6.79 -11.81
N PHE A 50 -0.55 7.08 -10.94
CA PHE A 50 -1.68 6.21 -10.65
C PHE A 50 -2.96 6.80 -11.22
N PHE A 51 -3.83 5.92 -11.68
CA PHE A 51 -5.18 6.29 -12.11
C PHE A 51 -6.18 5.49 -11.29
N MET A 52 -7.02 6.19 -10.52
CA MET A 52 -8.10 5.61 -9.73
C MET A 52 -9.36 6.43 -9.94
N ASN A 53 -10.48 5.77 -10.16
CA ASN A 53 -11.77 6.46 -10.24
C ASN A 53 -11.74 7.63 -11.25
N LYS A 54 -11.05 7.46 -12.36
CA LYS A 54 -10.87 8.46 -13.43
C LYS A 54 -10.02 9.67 -13.02
N GLU A 55 -9.35 9.61 -11.86
CA GLU A 55 -8.45 10.66 -11.42
C GLU A 55 -7.00 10.18 -11.45
N GLU A 56 -6.12 11.13 -11.70
CA GLU A 56 -4.67 10.89 -11.75
C GLU A 56 -4.04 11.28 -10.42
N TYR A 57 -3.18 10.38 -9.90
CA TYR A 57 -2.47 10.58 -8.65
C TYR A 57 -0.96 10.40 -8.90
N PRO A 58 -0.24 11.48 -9.20
CA PRO A 58 1.22 11.38 -9.35
C PRO A 58 1.89 11.24 -8.00
N LEU A 59 2.85 10.33 -7.89
CA LEU A 59 3.65 10.11 -6.68
C LEU A 59 5.13 10.26 -6.99
N LYS A 60 5.83 10.95 -6.11
CA LYS A 60 7.27 11.09 -6.16
C LYS A 60 7.93 10.49 -4.92
N ALA A 61 9.26 10.42 -4.93
CA ALA A 61 10.03 9.87 -3.81
C ALA A 61 9.63 10.52 -2.48
N GLY A 62 9.42 9.69 -1.47
CA GLY A 62 8.98 10.11 -0.13
C GLY A 62 7.46 10.14 0.04
N GLU A 63 6.70 9.96 -1.04
CA GLU A 63 5.25 9.96 -0.99
C GLU A 63 4.69 8.54 -1.00
N GLN A 64 3.45 8.39 -0.58
CA GLN A 64 2.73 7.12 -0.57
C GLN A 64 1.29 7.31 -1.02
N LEU A 65 0.68 6.21 -1.48
CA LEU A 65 -0.74 6.16 -1.83
C LEU A 65 -1.35 4.89 -1.28
N ILE A 66 -2.51 5.01 -0.62
CA ILE A 66 -3.29 3.88 -0.13
C ILE A 66 -4.40 3.59 -1.13
N ILE A 67 -4.48 2.33 -1.55
CA ILE A 67 -5.55 1.84 -2.41
C ILE A 67 -6.42 0.91 -1.59
N ASN A 68 -7.68 1.28 -1.44
CA ASN A 68 -8.65 0.48 -0.69
C ASN A 68 -9.08 -0.76 -1.47
N SER A 69 -9.63 -1.74 -0.76
CA SER A 69 -10.21 -2.92 -1.36
C SER A 69 -11.26 -2.54 -2.41
N ASN A 70 -11.24 -3.26 -3.52
CA ASN A 70 -12.19 -3.10 -4.62
C ASN A 70 -12.10 -1.77 -5.37
N GLU A 71 -11.09 -0.96 -5.11
CA GLU A 71 -10.82 0.20 -5.96
C GLU A 71 -10.09 -0.25 -7.21
N ILE A 72 -10.65 0.10 -8.36
CA ILE A 72 -10.04 -0.22 -9.65
C ILE A 72 -8.96 0.81 -9.94
N HIS A 73 -7.76 0.35 -10.19
CA HIS A 73 -6.61 1.21 -10.37
C HIS A 73 -5.67 0.69 -11.47
N SER A 74 -4.88 1.60 -12.00
CA SER A 74 -3.80 1.27 -12.94
C SER A 74 -2.57 2.11 -12.63
N ILE A 75 -1.42 1.62 -13.07
CA ILE A 75 -0.12 2.26 -12.84
C ILE A 75 0.53 2.52 -14.18
N HIS A 76 1.05 3.72 -14.35
CA HIS A 76 1.89 4.07 -15.49
C HIS A 76 3.24 4.57 -14.97
N ALA A 77 4.29 3.81 -15.24
CA ALA A 77 5.65 4.16 -14.85
C ALA A 77 6.45 4.55 -16.09
N ALA A 78 6.33 5.81 -16.50
CA ALA A 78 7.05 6.32 -17.65
C ALA A 78 8.55 6.47 -17.41
N GLU A 79 8.98 6.49 -16.16
CA GLU A 79 10.36 6.62 -15.76
C GLU A 79 10.77 5.56 -14.76
N ARG A 80 12.09 5.43 -14.55
CA ARG A 80 12.61 4.50 -13.55
C ARG A 80 12.15 4.90 -12.17
N ASN A 81 11.74 3.90 -11.39
CA ASN A 81 11.34 4.13 -10.01
C ASN A 81 11.69 2.91 -9.17
N LYS A 82 11.75 3.12 -7.86
CA LYS A 82 11.80 2.05 -6.86
C LYS A 82 10.70 2.34 -5.87
N THR A 83 9.76 1.42 -5.78
CA THR A 83 8.56 1.59 -4.95
C THR A 83 8.35 0.34 -4.11
N VAL A 84 8.25 0.52 -2.79
CA VAL A 84 7.88 -0.58 -1.90
C VAL A 84 6.37 -0.70 -1.92
N VAL A 85 5.88 -1.91 -2.14
CA VAL A 85 4.45 -2.20 -2.14
C VAL A 85 4.14 -3.10 -0.96
N LEU A 86 3.20 -2.65 -0.12
CA LEU A 86 2.69 -3.40 1.02
C LEU A 86 1.24 -3.75 0.75
N GLN A 87 0.93 -5.05 0.75
CA GLN A 87 -0.42 -5.54 0.51
C GLN A 87 -0.91 -6.26 1.77
N ILE A 88 -1.98 -5.75 2.36
CA ILE A 88 -2.51 -6.24 3.63
C ILE A 88 -3.88 -6.86 3.37
N PRO A 89 -4.05 -8.19 3.57
CA PRO A 89 -5.35 -8.82 3.42
C PRO A 89 -6.39 -8.15 4.32
N LEU A 90 -7.59 -7.94 3.81
CA LEU A 90 -8.68 -7.31 4.58
C LEU A 90 -8.93 -8.01 5.90
N LYS A 91 -8.73 -9.33 5.96
CA LYS A 91 -8.94 -10.11 7.17
C LYS A 91 -8.14 -9.56 8.37
N GLN A 92 -7.00 -8.92 8.14
CA GLN A 92 -6.19 -8.34 9.22
C GLN A 92 -6.92 -7.21 9.93
N PHE A 93 -7.95 -6.64 9.30
CA PHE A 93 -8.75 -5.55 9.85
C PHE A 93 -10.15 -5.98 10.27
N GLU A 94 -10.42 -7.29 10.37
CA GLU A 94 -11.79 -7.80 10.57
C GLU A 94 -12.50 -7.24 11.81
N ASN A 95 -11.76 -6.89 12.87
CA ASN A 95 -12.33 -6.30 14.07
C ASN A 95 -12.94 -4.91 13.84
N TYR A 96 -12.65 -4.30 12.68
CA TYR A 96 -13.13 -2.97 12.33
C TYR A 96 -14.17 -3.00 11.21
N PHE A 97 -14.62 -4.19 10.82
CA PHE A 97 -15.69 -4.30 9.83
C PHE A 97 -17.02 -3.93 10.46
N THR A 98 -17.88 -3.29 9.67
CA THR A 98 -19.27 -3.05 10.06
C THR A 98 -20.18 -4.03 9.31
N ALA A 99 -21.45 -4.09 9.70
CA ALA A 99 -22.42 -4.95 9.02
C ALA A 99 -22.61 -4.59 7.55
N GLN A 100 -22.23 -3.41 7.15
CA GLN A 100 -22.52 -2.86 5.82
C GLN A 100 -21.30 -2.65 4.95
N ARG A 101 -20.09 -2.64 5.53
CA ARG A 101 -18.88 -2.36 4.75
C ARG A 101 -17.61 -2.83 5.44
N PHE A 102 -16.57 -3.01 4.62
CA PHE A 102 -15.22 -3.22 5.07
C PHE A 102 -14.57 -1.91 5.49
N ILE A 103 -13.44 -2.01 6.20
CA ILE A 103 -12.66 -0.84 6.57
C ILE A 103 -12.11 -0.14 5.31
N ARG A 104 -12.07 1.18 5.35
CA ARG A 104 -11.48 2.00 4.29
C ARG A 104 -10.58 3.06 4.90
N PHE A 105 -9.62 3.51 4.12
CA PHE A 105 -8.63 4.49 4.54
C PHE A 105 -8.57 5.65 3.56
N ARG A 106 -8.04 6.77 4.02
CA ARG A 106 -7.75 7.93 3.18
C ARG A 106 -6.42 8.55 3.60
N SER A 107 -5.77 9.24 2.67
CA SER A 107 -4.52 9.94 2.93
C SER A 107 -4.70 11.06 3.95
N GLN A 108 -3.61 11.37 4.65
CA GLN A 108 -3.52 12.45 5.62
C GLN A 108 -2.72 13.61 5.02
N ASP A 109 -2.15 14.46 5.86
CA ASP A 109 -1.26 15.53 5.41
C ASP A 109 0.11 14.97 4.98
N ALA A 110 0.91 15.80 4.32
CA ALA A 110 2.20 15.39 3.77
C ALA A 110 3.16 14.88 4.85
N GLU A 111 3.11 15.43 6.07
CA GLU A 111 3.97 14.99 7.17
C GLU A 111 3.62 13.57 7.62
N ALA A 112 2.35 13.31 7.88
CA ALA A 112 1.87 11.98 8.29
C ALA A 112 2.13 10.95 7.19
N ASP A 113 1.82 11.29 5.93
CA ASP A 113 2.03 10.41 4.80
C ASP A 113 3.51 10.09 4.58
N GLY A 114 4.40 11.04 4.84
CA GLY A 114 5.84 10.83 4.79
C GLY A 114 6.32 9.87 5.87
N LYS A 115 5.75 9.93 7.07
CA LYS A 115 6.06 8.98 8.16
C LYS A 115 5.64 7.57 7.80
N LEU A 116 4.45 7.42 7.23
CA LEU A 116 3.93 6.11 6.79
C LEU A 116 4.84 5.53 5.71
N ALA A 117 5.20 6.32 4.70
CA ALA A 117 6.10 5.89 3.65
C ALA A 117 7.45 5.44 4.21
N SER A 118 8.00 6.18 5.18
CA SER A 118 9.25 5.85 5.84
C SER A 118 9.19 4.52 6.61
N LEU A 119 8.09 4.27 7.31
CA LEU A 119 7.89 3.01 8.03
C LEU A 119 7.81 1.81 7.07
N ILE A 120 7.11 1.97 5.96
CA ILE A 120 6.98 0.91 4.95
C ILE A 120 8.35 0.60 4.34
N LYS A 121 9.11 1.63 4.01
CA LYS A 121 10.47 1.50 3.49
C LYS A 121 11.37 0.76 4.49
N LYS A 122 11.29 1.12 5.78
CA LYS A 122 12.07 0.48 6.84
C LYS A 122 11.69 -0.99 7.00
N LEU A 123 10.39 -1.30 6.96
CA LEU A 123 9.90 -2.68 7.02
C LEU A 123 10.52 -3.53 5.91
N TYR A 124 10.49 -3.02 4.69
CA TYR A 124 11.09 -3.72 3.55
C TYR A 124 12.58 -3.96 3.75
N LYS A 125 13.31 -2.97 4.23
CA LYS A 125 14.75 -3.09 4.48
C LYS A 125 15.08 -4.13 5.55
N VAL A 126 14.35 -4.12 6.67
CA VAL A 126 14.55 -5.10 7.75
C VAL A 126 14.23 -6.50 7.26
N TYR A 127 13.12 -6.65 6.55
CA TYR A 127 12.71 -7.95 6.01
C TYR A 127 13.74 -8.53 5.03
N THR A 128 14.25 -7.72 4.11
CA THR A 128 15.17 -8.19 3.07
C THR A 128 16.61 -8.37 3.55
N ALA A 129 17.05 -7.63 4.57
CA ALA A 129 18.39 -7.75 5.15
C ALA A 129 18.59 -9.08 5.86
N ARG A 130 17.56 -9.63 6.46
CA ARG A 130 17.55 -10.92 7.15
C ARG A 130 18.60 -11.05 8.26
N ASP A 131 18.85 -9.95 8.95
CA ASP A 131 19.73 -9.96 10.11
C ASP A 131 19.07 -10.69 11.28
N THR A 132 19.86 -11.05 12.29
CA THR A 132 19.35 -11.75 13.47
C THR A 132 18.16 -11.00 14.08
N GLY A 133 17.03 -11.71 14.22
CA GLY A 133 15.82 -11.14 14.78
C GLY A 133 14.93 -10.40 13.78
N TYR A 134 15.24 -10.47 12.49
CA TYR A 134 14.48 -9.74 11.46
C TYR A 134 12.99 -10.10 11.45
N GLU A 135 12.63 -11.34 11.77
CA GLU A 135 11.22 -11.76 11.84
C GLU A 135 10.45 -10.96 12.87
N PHE A 136 11.06 -10.68 14.02
CA PHE A 136 10.44 -9.84 15.06
C PHE A 136 10.48 -8.37 14.69
N GLY A 137 11.57 -7.89 14.11
CA GLY A 137 11.70 -6.51 13.64
C GLY A 137 10.68 -6.18 12.56
N THR A 138 10.49 -7.09 11.62
CA THR A 138 9.51 -6.95 10.55
C THR A 138 8.09 -6.85 11.11
N MET A 139 7.73 -7.76 12.03
CA MET A 139 6.40 -7.75 12.64
C MET A 139 6.17 -6.53 13.53
N SER A 140 7.19 -6.08 14.24
CA SER A 140 7.11 -4.85 15.04
C SER A 140 6.75 -3.65 14.17
N LEU A 141 7.42 -3.50 13.03
CA LEU A 141 7.14 -2.41 12.08
C LEU A 141 5.75 -2.56 11.45
N PHE A 142 5.36 -3.78 11.13
CA PHE A 142 4.03 -4.05 10.60
C PHE A 142 2.94 -3.62 11.58
N TYR A 143 3.06 -3.97 12.84
CA TYR A 143 2.08 -3.57 13.85
C TYR A 143 2.07 -2.06 14.08
N GLU A 144 3.21 -1.40 13.99
CA GLU A 144 3.27 0.06 14.07
C GLU A 144 2.50 0.69 12.90
N ILE A 145 2.68 0.15 11.69
CA ILE A 145 1.96 0.60 10.51
C ILE A 145 0.44 0.36 10.68
N MET A 146 0.05 -0.83 11.15
CA MET A 146 -1.35 -1.16 11.39
C MET A 146 -2.01 -0.21 12.40
N TYR A 147 -1.30 0.08 13.49
CA TYR A 147 -1.77 1.02 14.50
C TYR A 147 -1.98 2.40 13.90
N MET A 148 -1.02 2.89 13.13
CA MET A 148 -1.10 4.18 12.46
C MET A 148 -2.29 4.24 11.48
N LEU A 149 -2.46 3.19 10.67
CA LEU A 149 -3.55 3.13 9.71
C LEU A 149 -4.92 3.22 10.39
N VAL A 150 -5.14 2.38 11.38
CA VAL A 150 -6.45 2.32 12.05
C VAL A 150 -6.71 3.59 12.85
N LYS A 151 -5.71 4.13 13.51
CA LYS A 151 -5.88 5.31 14.35
C LYS A 151 -6.03 6.59 13.55
N ASN A 152 -5.19 6.78 12.52
CA ASN A 152 -5.06 8.08 11.84
C ASN A 152 -5.62 8.12 10.43
N TYR A 153 -5.73 6.98 9.76
CA TYR A 153 -6.08 6.93 8.33
C TYR A 153 -7.48 6.37 8.07
N ARG A 154 -8.12 5.78 9.07
CA ARG A 154 -9.42 5.13 8.88
C ARG A 154 -10.49 6.16 8.54
N LEU A 155 -11.25 5.88 7.47
CA LEU A 155 -12.45 6.64 7.17
C LEU A 155 -13.53 6.30 8.19
N THR A 156 -14.17 7.34 8.73
CA THR A 156 -15.30 7.21 9.64
C THR A 156 -16.54 7.85 8.97
N GLU A 157 -17.71 7.59 9.50
CA GLU A 157 -18.95 8.16 8.96
C GLU A 157 -18.90 9.69 8.85
N ALA A 158 -18.18 10.34 9.76
CA ALA A 158 -18.03 11.80 9.73
C ALA A 158 -17.27 12.29 8.49
N HIS A 159 -16.41 11.43 7.91
CA HIS A 159 -15.61 11.77 6.73
C HIS A 159 -16.32 11.46 5.41
N GLU A 160 -17.41 10.72 5.46
CA GLU A 160 -18.10 10.23 4.27
C GLU A 160 -19.26 11.15 3.82
N LYS A 161 -19.53 12.16 4.60
CA LYS A 161 -20.61 13.12 4.31
C LYS A 161 -20.12 14.29 3.46
#